data_3e4e2794efd36ba4c5b4f8f0074307b0
#
_entry.id   3e4e2794efd36ba4c5b4f8f0074307b0
#
_cell.length_a   1.000
_cell.length_b   1.000
_cell.length_c   1.000
_cell.angle_alpha   90.00
_cell.angle_beta   90.00
_cell.angle_gamma   90.00
#
_symmetry.space_group_name_H-M   'P 1'
#
loop_
_entity.id
_entity.type
_entity.pdbx_description
1 polymer ?
#
loop_
_entity_poly.entity_id
_entity_poly.type
_entity_poly.pdbx_seq_one_letter_code
_entity_poly.pdbx_strand_id
1 'polypeptide(L)'
;MTTLADLRINIRQTLRTPPPVLNHVLPGLLAGTVGSLIAPGGLGKTTLLTQIGCAIASGNTVLGGALDGTDRSPGKVVLFLAEETLAIMHRKLHEATEQLVSSMASQNKKDQHALLGLLETNLGIYPLGGHGSLVHMGEGTKECRELFELCANARLIVFDPLRQFHDGDENDTAFMTAVVARFQRLARDTGSAVLLAHHANRSSISSGTGEQVGASRGCTALTDGVRWQANLSPVSDALASELGIERADLRDYVRLDCSKANYARPSATVVLRKAPESGLMTLWAPGQSSNRAATAKKRPVATQ
;
A
#
# COMPACT_ATOMS: atom_id res chain seq x y z
N MET A 1 -31.83 -0.35 10.57
CA MET A 1 -31.60 -0.66 9.13
C MET A 1 -31.78 0.62 8.35
N THR A 2 -30.81 1.02 7.55
CA THR A 2 -30.92 2.20 6.65
C THR A 2 -31.88 1.86 5.51
N THR A 3 -32.87 2.69 5.28
CA THR A 3 -33.85 2.51 4.20
C THR A 3 -33.42 3.29 2.95
N LEU A 4 -33.99 2.99 1.79
CA LEU A 4 -33.75 3.78 0.56
C LEU A 4 -34.19 5.24 0.73
N ALA A 5 -35.18 5.51 1.57
CA ALA A 5 -35.64 6.86 1.88
C ALA A 5 -34.57 7.64 2.63
N ASP A 6 -33.83 7.01 3.55
CA ASP A 6 -32.74 7.62 4.33
C ASP A 6 -31.54 7.98 3.45
N LEU A 7 -31.37 7.30 2.32
CA LEU A 7 -30.28 7.54 1.37
C LEU A 7 -30.58 8.65 0.35
N ARG A 8 -31.80 9.18 0.35
CA ARG A 8 -32.21 10.24 -0.60
C ARG A 8 -31.52 11.55 -0.26
N ILE A 9 -30.77 12.09 -1.18
CA ILE A 9 -30.12 13.42 -1.04
C ILE A 9 -31.20 14.52 -0.98
N ASN A 10 -31.17 15.35 0.05
CA ASN A 10 -31.95 16.55 0.13
C ASN A 10 -31.25 17.67 -0.64
N ILE A 11 -31.65 17.90 -1.88
CA ILE A 11 -31.03 18.88 -2.79
C ILE A 11 -30.95 20.28 -2.18
N ARG A 12 -32.05 20.75 -1.55
CA ARG A 12 -32.10 22.11 -0.97
C ARG A 12 -31.12 22.28 0.20
N GLN A 13 -30.98 21.24 1.04
CA GLN A 13 -30.00 21.23 2.13
C GLN A 13 -28.57 21.15 1.59
N THR A 14 -28.32 20.29 0.62
CA THR A 14 -26.98 20.13 0.00
C THR A 14 -26.48 21.43 -0.63
N LEU A 15 -27.35 22.20 -1.26
CA LEU A 15 -26.98 23.48 -1.86
C LEU A 15 -26.73 24.60 -0.83
N ARG A 16 -27.19 24.42 0.40
CA ARG A 16 -27.02 25.42 1.50
C ARG A 16 -25.81 25.15 2.38
N THR A 17 -25.25 23.96 2.30
CA THR A 17 -24.08 23.54 3.10
C THR A 17 -22.86 23.42 2.21
N PRO A 18 -21.65 23.81 2.67
CA PRO A 18 -20.42 23.55 1.92
C PRO A 18 -20.23 22.03 1.76
N PRO A 19 -19.67 21.58 0.62
CA PRO A 19 -19.40 20.17 0.42
C PRO A 19 -18.40 19.64 1.47
N PRO A 20 -18.54 18.39 1.94
CA PRO A 20 -17.60 17.81 2.90
C PRO A 20 -16.20 17.69 2.28
N VAL A 21 -15.17 17.89 3.09
CA VAL A 21 -13.80 17.62 2.69
C VAL A 21 -13.62 16.10 2.56
N LEU A 22 -13.17 15.65 1.40
CA LEU A 22 -12.91 14.23 1.16
C LEU A 22 -11.61 13.81 1.86
N ASN A 23 -11.69 12.75 2.66
CA ASN A 23 -10.52 12.18 3.34
C ASN A 23 -9.81 11.17 2.43
N HIS A 24 -8.78 11.59 1.73
CA HIS A 24 -7.90 10.71 0.95
C HIS A 24 -6.77 10.19 1.84
N VAL A 25 -6.71 8.88 2.04
CA VAL A 25 -5.66 8.22 2.84
C VAL A 25 -4.33 8.15 2.08
N LEU A 26 -4.40 7.90 0.77
CA LEU A 26 -3.32 8.13 -0.19
C LEU A 26 -3.86 9.04 -1.30
N PRO A 27 -3.03 9.65 -2.16
CA PRO A 27 -3.51 10.52 -3.23
C PRO A 27 -4.54 9.80 -4.13
N GLY A 28 -5.80 10.20 -4.02
CA GLY A 28 -6.93 9.61 -4.75
C GLY A 28 -7.57 8.37 -4.10
N LEU A 29 -6.97 7.73 -3.11
CA LEU A 29 -7.58 6.62 -2.35
C LEU A 29 -8.41 7.18 -1.20
N LEU A 30 -9.73 7.21 -1.39
CA LEU A 30 -10.68 7.77 -0.43
C LEU A 30 -10.96 6.79 0.71
N ALA A 31 -11.04 7.28 1.94
CA ALA A 31 -11.55 6.54 3.09
C ALA A 31 -12.96 5.98 2.81
N GLY A 32 -13.27 4.79 3.30
CA GLY A 32 -14.52 4.08 3.00
C GLY A 32 -14.56 3.42 1.62
N THR A 33 -13.44 3.37 0.88
CA THR A 33 -13.37 2.76 -0.45
C THR A 33 -12.26 1.73 -0.59
N VAL A 34 -12.33 0.94 -1.67
CA VAL A 34 -11.33 -0.08 -1.99
C VAL A 34 -10.43 0.40 -3.11
N GLY A 35 -9.13 0.22 -2.92
CA GLY A 35 -8.09 0.38 -3.93
C GLY A 35 -7.31 -0.90 -4.17
N SER A 36 -6.51 -0.93 -5.23
CA SER A 36 -5.58 -2.03 -5.52
C SER A 36 -4.17 -1.53 -5.80
N LEU A 37 -3.17 -2.30 -5.34
CA LEU A 37 -1.76 -2.14 -5.71
C LEU A 37 -1.34 -3.36 -6.54
N ILE A 38 -1.11 -3.14 -7.82
CA ILE A 38 -0.74 -4.19 -8.76
C ILE A 38 0.78 -4.17 -8.96
N ALA A 39 1.43 -5.33 -8.84
CA ALA A 39 2.87 -5.44 -9.07
C ALA A 39 3.27 -6.84 -9.51
N PRO A 40 4.29 -7.00 -10.34
CA PRO A 40 4.99 -8.28 -10.51
C PRO A 40 5.55 -8.81 -9.19
N GLY A 41 5.75 -10.12 -9.10
CA GLY A 41 6.44 -10.72 -7.97
C GLY A 41 7.88 -10.17 -7.82
N GLY A 42 8.34 -10.00 -6.58
CA GLY A 42 9.72 -9.61 -6.29
C GLY A 42 10.06 -8.11 -6.45
N LEU A 43 9.12 -7.25 -6.85
CA LEU A 43 9.38 -5.80 -6.97
C LEU A 43 9.38 -5.03 -5.64
N GLY A 44 9.05 -5.68 -4.53
CA GLY A 44 9.06 -5.02 -3.21
C GLY A 44 7.69 -4.47 -2.76
N LYS A 45 6.59 -4.99 -3.31
CA LYS A 45 5.22 -4.60 -2.94
C LYS A 45 4.98 -4.59 -1.43
N THR A 46 5.27 -5.70 -0.74
CA THR A 46 5.10 -5.82 0.71
C THR A 46 5.96 -4.81 1.50
N THR A 47 7.20 -4.56 1.03
CA THR A 47 8.07 -3.54 1.64
C THR A 47 7.46 -2.14 1.51
N LEU A 48 6.97 -1.78 0.32
CA LEU A 48 6.27 -0.51 0.09
C LEU A 48 5.04 -0.38 0.99
N LEU A 49 4.22 -1.43 1.09
CA LEU A 49 3.02 -1.44 1.95
C LEU A 49 3.38 -1.28 3.43
N THR A 50 4.47 -1.90 3.88
CA THR A 50 4.98 -1.74 5.24
C THR A 50 5.41 -0.29 5.51
N GLN A 51 6.15 0.35 4.57
CA GLN A 51 6.55 1.75 4.69
C GLN A 51 5.35 2.70 4.71
N ILE A 52 4.36 2.48 3.85
CA ILE A 52 3.09 3.23 3.85
C ILE A 52 2.38 3.06 5.19
N GLY A 53 2.29 1.83 5.69
CA GLY A 53 1.66 1.54 6.98
C GLY A 53 2.33 2.24 8.15
N CYS A 54 3.66 2.18 8.23
CA CYS A 54 4.44 2.86 9.25
C CYS A 54 4.25 4.39 9.21
N ALA A 55 4.28 4.97 8.01
CA ALA A 55 4.12 6.42 7.85
C ALA A 55 2.72 6.90 8.27
N ILE A 56 1.64 6.21 7.85
CA ILE A 56 0.27 6.56 8.25
C ILE A 56 0.06 6.34 9.75
N ALA A 57 0.55 5.23 10.31
CA ALA A 57 0.40 4.93 11.74
C ALA A 57 1.05 5.99 12.64
N SER A 58 2.14 6.56 12.19
CA SER A 58 2.92 7.58 12.93
C SER A 58 2.64 9.02 12.52
N GLY A 59 1.84 9.27 11.46
CA GLY A 59 1.58 10.59 10.95
C GLY A 59 2.76 11.22 10.19
N ASN A 60 3.73 10.41 9.79
CA ASN A 60 4.86 10.85 8.98
C ASN A 60 4.50 10.91 7.49
N THR A 61 5.36 11.55 6.70
CA THR A 61 5.20 11.60 5.25
C THR A 61 5.43 10.23 4.63
N VAL A 62 4.59 9.88 3.66
CA VAL A 62 4.74 8.66 2.87
C VAL A 62 5.67 8.94 1.70
N LEU A 63 6.84 8.29 1.68
CA LEU A 63 7.86 8.45 0.61
C LEU A 63 8.18 9.92 0.31
N GLY A 64 8.55 10.67 1.35
CA GLY A 64 8.90 12.09 1.18
C GLY A 64 7.74 12.99 0.74
N GLY A 65 6.50 12.57 0.99
CA GLY A 65 5.29 13.32 0.64
C GLY A 65 4.63 12.90 -0.68
N ALA A 66 5.28 12.07 -1.48
CA ALA A 66 4.77 11.67 -2.79
C ALA A 66 3.44 10.89 -2.72
N LEU A 67 3.18 10.21 -1.59
CA LEU A 67 1.96 9.46 -1.34
C LEU A 67 1.18 9.98 -0.12
N ASP A 68 1.37 11.23 0.29
CA ASP A 68 0.61 11.83 1.39
C ASP A 68 -0.86 11.99 1.02
N GLY A 69 -1.74 11.59 1.94
CA GLY A 69 -3.17 11.85 1.86
C GLY A 69 -3.53 13.29 2.24
N THR A 70 -4.83 13.59 2.31
CA THR A 70 -5.33 14.92 2.71
C THR A 70 -5.20 15.18 4.21
N ASP A 71 -5.21 14.12 5.01
CA ASP A 71 -4.99 14.15 6.45
C ASP A 71 -3.79 13.26 6.80
N ARG A 72 -2.82 13.82 7.51
CA ARG A 72 -1.61 13.13 7.99
C ARG A 72 -1.62 12.87 9.50
N SER A 73 -2.74 13.04 10.16
CA SER A 73 -2.86 12.66 11.57
C SER A 73 -2.51 11.19 11.75
N PRO A 74 -1.77 10.81 12.81
CA PRO A 74 -1.54 9.41 13.13
C PRO A 74 -2.85 8.64 13.21
N GLY A 75 -2.88 7.42 12.70
CA GLY A 75 -4.09 6.62 12.75
C GLY A 75 -3.86 5.15 12.55
N LYS A 76 -4.81 4.35 13.01
CA LYS A 76 -4.72 2.89 13.02
C LYS A 76 -4.55 2.33 11.60
N VAL A 77 -3.58 1.45 11.45
CA VAL A 77 -3.28 0.69 10.22
C VAL A 77 -3.24 -0.79 10.54
N VAL A 78 -3.86 -1.60 9.68
CA VAL A 78 -3.88 -3.06 9.82
C VAL A 78 -3.36 -3.68 8.53
N LEU A 79 -2.28 -4.47 8.62
CA LEU A 79 -1.66 -5.16 7.49
C LEU A 79 -1.80 -6.68 7.67
N PHE A 80 -2.54 -7.33 6.77
CA PHE A 80 -2.61 -8.80 6.67
C PHE A 80 -1.68 -9.26 5.56
N LEU A 81 -0.58 -9.93 5.92
CA LEU A 81 0.53 -10.28 5.02
C LEU A 81 0.64 -11.81 4.93
N ALA A 82 -0.09 -12.42 3.99
CA ALA A 82 -0.31 -13.86 3.97
C ALA A 82 0.90 -14.69 3.49
N GLU A 83 1.87 -14.08 2.83
CA GLU A 83 3.09 -14.77 2.36
C GLU A 83 4.29 -14.52 3.29
N GLU A 84 4.17 -13.61 4.26
CA GLU A 84 5.29 -13.21 5.10
C GLU A 84 5.32 -13.97 6.43
N THR A 85 6.52 -14.38 6.85
CA THR A 85 6.74 -14.96 8.17
C THR A 85 7.09 -13.90 9.20
N LEU A 86 6.93 -14.22 10.50
CA LEU A 86 7.28 -13.30 11.58
C LEU A 86 8.74 -12.82 11.50
N ALA A 87 9.68 -13.72 11.18
CA ALA A 87 11.11 -13.38 11.10
C ALA A 87 11.41 -12.37 9.97
N ILE A 88 10.78 -12.55 8.80
CA ILE A 88 10.93 -11.63 7.67
C ILE A 88 10.30 -10.27 8.00
N MET A 89 9.11 -10.28 8.62
CA MET A 89 8.45 -9.03 8.98
C MET A 89 9.16 -8.28 10.11
N HIS A 90 9.75 -8.98 11.06
CA HIS A 90 10.61 -8.35 12.06
C HIS A 90 11.73 -7.54 11.40
N ARG A 91 12.44 -8.14 10.43
CA ARG A 91 13.50 -7.44 9.69
C ARG A 91 12.95 -6.23 8.92
N LYS A 92 11.90 -6.41 8.11
CA LYS A 92 11.31 -5.32 7.31
C LYS A 92 10.83 -4.17 8.18
N LEU A 93 10.16 -4.47 9.30
CA LEU A 93 9.65 -3.46 10.22
C LEU A 93 10.80 -2.69 10.90
N HIS A 94 11.84 -3.41 11.34
CA HIS A 94 13.03 -2.78 11.93
C HIS A 94 13.65 -1.78 10.96
N GLU A 95 13.95 -2.21 9.73
CA GLU A 95 14.53 -1.37 8.68
C GLU A 95 13.63 -0.17 8.32
N ALA A 96 12.31 -0.37 8.20
CA ALA A 96 11.36 0.71 7.92
C ALA A 96 11.28 1.73 9.06
N THR A 97 11.34 1.27 10.31
CA THR A 97 11.33 2.14 11.49
C THR A 97 12.63 2.93 11.59
N GLU A 98 13.78 2.31 11.35
CA GLU A 98 15.06 3.03 11.31
C GLU A 98 15.09 4.10 10.22
N GLN A 99 14.52 3.82 9.05
CA GLN A 99 14.39 4.82 7.99
C GLN A 99 13.54 6.02 8.44
N LEU A 100 12.39 5.76 9.10
CA LEU A 100 11.55 6.83 9.63
C LEU A 100 12.30 7.65 10.68
N VAL A 101 12.95 7.03 11.65
CA VAL A 101 13.77 7.71 12.66
C VAL A 101 14.85 8.57 12.00
N SER A 102 15.53 8.02 11.00
CA SER A 102 16.60 8.75 10.28
C SER A 102 16.08 9.94 9.47
N SER A 103 14.82 9.91 9.04
CA SER A 103 14.17 10.99 8.29
C SER A 103 13.61 12.12 9.17
N MET A 104 13.56 11.92 10.49
CA MET A 104 13.02 12.93 11.41
C MET A 104 13.93 14.18 11.45
N ALA A 105 13.31 15.36 11.49
CA ALA A 105 14.02 16.62 11.65
C ALA A 105 14.77 16.72 12.98
N SER A 106 14.27 16.05 14.01
CA SER A 106 14.88 15.97 15.35
C SER A 106 15.30 14.53 15.63
N GLN A 107 16.56 14.34 15.98
CA GLN A 107 17.15 13.04 16.35
C GLN A 107 17.18 12.81 17.87
N ASN A 108 16.44 13.62 18.65
CA ASN A 108 16.45 13.46 20.10
C ASN A 108 15.65 12.21 20.54
N LYS A 109 16.04 11.62 21.67
CA LYS A 109 15.44 10.38 22.19
C LYS A 109 13.96 10.51 22.51
N LYS A 110 13.48 11.72 22.87
CA LYS A 110 12.08 11.96 23.20
C LYS A 110 11.19 11.81 21.96
N ASP A 111 11.60 12.38 20.85
CA ASP A 111 10.82 12.31 19.60
C ASP A 111 10.87 10.89 19.01
N GLN A 112 12.00 10.20 19.11
CA GLN A 112 12.11 8.79 18.74
C GLN A 112 11.18 7.92 19.60
N HIS A 113 11.13 8.14 20.90
CA HIS A 113 10.23 7.41 21.80
C HIS A 113 8.75 7.68 21.49
N ALA A 114 8.40 8.93 21.18
CA ALA A 114 7.06 9.31 20.75
C ALA A 114 6.66 8.61 19.43
N LEU A 115 7.55 8.55 18.46
CA LEU A 115 7.34 7.81 17.19
C LEU A 115 7.07 6.32 17.46
N LEU A 116 7.89 5.67 18.28
CA LEU A 116 7.71 4.25 18.63
C LEU A 116 6.38 4.01 19.33
N GLY A 117 5.97 4.89 20.25
CA GLY A 117 4.66 4.81 20.91
C GLY A 117 3.48 4.94 19.96
N LEU A 118 3.59 5.79 18.92
CA LEU A 118 2.58 5.89 17.87
C LEU A 118 2.51 4.62 17.02
N LEU A 119 3.65 4.05 16.64
CA LEU A 119 3.69 2.78 15.89
C LEU A 119 3.10 1.63 16.73
N GLU A 120 3.48 1.52 18.00
CA GLU A 120 2.95 0.49 18.92
C GLU A 120 1.43 0.58 19.08
N THR A 121 0.90 1.79 19.15
CA THR A 121 -0.55 2.02 19.33
C THR A 121 -1.35 1.81 18.06
N ASN A 122 -0.80 2.23 16.90
CA ASN A 122 -1.57 2.38 15.67
C ASN A 122 -1.28 1.32 14.60
N LEU A 123 -0.17 0.56 14.69
CA LEU A 123 0.24 -0.35 13.63
C LEU A 123 0.04 -1.82 14.03
N GLY A 124 -0.98 -2.46 13.46
CA GLY A 124 -1.18 -3.92 13.55
C GLY A 124 -0.63 -4.62 12.30
N ILE A 125 0.38 -5.46 12.45
CA ILE A 125 0.95 -6.29 11.38
C ILE A 125 0.70 -7.75 11.71
N TYR A 126 0.05 -8.46 10.80
CA TYR A 126 -0.30 -9.88 10.93
C TYR A 126 0.40 -10.68 9.82
N PRO A 127 1.63 -11.20 10.09
CA PRO A 127 2.32 -12.10 9.17
C PRO A 127 1.68 -13.48 9.26
N LEU A 128 0.98 -13.88 8.20
CA LEU A 128 0.18 -15.11 8.16
C LEU A 128 0.89 -16.25 7.41
N GLY A 129 2.14 -16.03 6.98
CA GLY A 129 2.93 -17.02 6.27
C GLY A 129 3.08 -18.33 7.07
N GLY A 130 2.65 -19.43 6.47
CA GLY A 130 2.64 -20.75 7.12
C GLY A 130 1.41 -21.05 7.98
N HIS A 131 0.49 -20.10 8.17
CA HIS A 131 -0.72 -20.28 8.97
C HIS A 131 -1.98 -20.55 8.13
N GLY A 132 -1.84 -20.68 6.80
CA GLY A 132 -2.97 -20.85 5.90
C GLY A 132 -3.89 -19.63 5.87
N SER A 133 -5.09 -19.81 5.37
CA SER A 133 -6.09 -18.73 5.26
C SER A 133 -6.82 -18.55 6.60
N LEU A 134 -6.16 -18.00 7.61
CA LEU A 134 -6.84 -17.64 8.88
C LEU A 134 -7.86 -16.51 8.69
N VAL A 135 -7.78 -15.79 7.58
CA VAL A 135 -8.67 -14.68 7.27
C VAL A 135 -9.43 -14.99 5.99
N HIS A 136 -10.53 -15.71 6.11
CA HIS A 136 -11.50 -15.87 5.03
C HIS A 136 -12.59 -14.81 5.13
N MET A 137 -12.83 -14.10 4.04
CA MET A 137 -13.93 -13.14 3.93
C MET A 137 -15.30 -13.83 3.72
N GLY A 138 -15.50 -15.00 4.36
CA GLY A 138 -16.77 -15.69 4.38
C GLY A 138 -17.81 -14.95 5.23
N GLU A 139 -19.05 -14.80 4.72
CA GLU A 139 -20.11 -14.14 5.48
C GLU A 139 -20.54 -14.97 6.70
N GLY A 140 -20.68 -14.29 7.85
CA GLY A 140 -21.27 -14.86 9.08
C GLY A 140 -20.34 -15.74 9.91
N THR A 141 -19.09 -15.95 9.49
CA THR A 141 -18.11 -16.72 10.26
C THR A 141 -17.62 -15.94 11.48
N LYS A 142 -17.07 -16.65 12.48
CA LYS A 142 -16.45 -16.03 13.67
C LYS A 142 -15.24 -15.19 13.23
N GLU A 143 -14.44 -15.72 12.31
CA GLU A 143 -13.25 -15.10 11.76
C GLU A 143 -13.58 -13.78 11.06
N CYS A 144 -14.68 -13.72 10.34
CA CYS A 144 -15.15 -12.48 9.71
C CYS A 144 -15.51 -11.41 10.75
N ARG A 145 -16.14 -11.78 11.87
CA ARG A 145 -16.45 -10.84 12.95
C ARG A 145 -15.19 -10.32 13.63
N GLU A 146 -14.25 -11.19 13.97
CA GLU A 146 -12.96 -10.81 14.55
C GLU A 146 -12.17 -9.87 13.61
N LEU A 147 -12.22 -10.13 12.31
CA LEU A 147 -11.62 -9.25 11.31
C LEU A 147 -12.22 -7.83 11.35
N PHE A 148 -13.56 -7.72 11.38
CA PHE A 148 -14.22 -6.42 11.46
C PHE A 148 -13.88 -5.68 12.76
N GLU A 149 -13.80 -6.37 13.88
CA GLU A 149 -13.39 -5.79 15.17
C GLU A 149 -11.93 -5.32 15.15
N LEU A 150 -11.02 -6.12 14.60
CA LEU A 150 -9.63 -5.75 14.39
C LEU A 150 -9.48 -4.53 13.47
N CYS A 151 -10.33 -4.41 12.48
CA CYS A 151 -10.30 -3.33 11.49
C CYS A 151 -11.08 -2.08 11.91
N ALA A 152 -11.83 -2.12 13.02
CA ALA A 152 -12.62 -0.99 13.49
C ALA A 152 -11.74 0.25 13.70
N ASN A 153 -12.21 1.40 13.19
CA ASN A 153 -11.53 2.71 13.25
C ASN A 153 -10.15 2.76 12.57
N ALA A 154 -9.82 1.78 11.71
CA ALA A 154 -8.59 1.85 10.93
C ALA A 154 -8.69 2.93 9.84
N ARG A 155 -7.60 3.64 9.59
CA ARG A 155 -7.46 4.53 8.42
C ARG A 155 -7.15 3.73 7.16
N LEU A 156 -6.27 2.72 7.29
CA LEU A 156 -5.86 1.85 6.20
C LEU A 156 -5.90 0.39 6.65
N ILE A 157 -6.46 -0.45 5.79
CA ILE A 157 -6.43 -1.90 5.93
C ILE A 157 -5.81 -2.47 4.66
N VAL A 158 -4.82 -3.34 4.78
CA VAL A 158 -4.10 -3.94 3.66
C VAL A 158 -4.25 -5.45 3.67
N PHE A 159 -4.48 -6.03 2.49
CA PHE A 159 -4.46 -7.48 2.25
C PHE A 159 -3.41 -7.79 1.17
N ASP A 160 -2.36 -8.52 1.51
CA ASP A 160 -1.23 -8.83 0.62
C ASP A 160 -0.83 -10.31 0.68
N PRO A 161 -0.96 -11.04 -0.42
CA PRO A 161 -1.70 -10.71 -1.64
C PRO A 161 -3.19 -11.12 -1.56
N LEU A 162 -4.06 -10.47 -2.33
CA LEU A 162 -5.50 -10.74 -2.42
C LEU A 162 -5.79 -12.25 -2.62
N ARG A 163 -4.99 -12.93 -3.43
CA ARG A 163 -5.15 -14.37 -3.76
C ARG A 163 -5.24 -15.28 -2.53
N GLN A 164 -4.62 -14.91 -1.42
CA GLN A 164 -4.61 -15.70 -0.19
C GLN A 164 -5.85 -15.51 0.70
N PHE A 165 -6.76 -14.62 0.31
CA PHE A 165 -7.96 -14.28 1.09
C PHE A 165 -9.27 -14.75 0.47
N HIS A 166 -9.19 -15.62 -0.52
CA HIS A 166 -10.33 -16.31 -1.15
C HIS A 166 -9.90 -17.64 -1.77
N ASP A 167 -10.86 -18.55 -1.99
CA ASP A 167 -10.60 -19.92 -2.49
C ASP A 167 -10.98 -20.12 -3.97
N GLY A 168 -11.65 -19.14 -4.60
CA GLY A 168 -12.17 -19.30 -5.94
C GLY A 168 -11.19 -18.97 -7.05
N ASP A 169 -11.63 -19.11 -8.29
CA ASP A 169 -10.88 -18.78 -9.49
C ASP A 169 -10.89 -17.26 -9.75
N GLU A 170 -9.72 -16.67 -9.83
CA GLU A 170 -9.54 -15.23 -10.17
C GLU A 170 -10.02 -14.90 -11.59
N ASN A 171 -10.21 -15.89 -12.47
CA ASN A 171 -10.75 -15.69 -13.82
C ASN A 171 -12.29 -15.71 -13.83
N ASP A 172 -12.94 -16.16 -12.78
CA ASP A 172 -14.38 -16.09 -12.66
C ASP A 172 -14.82 -14.68 -12.25
N THR A 173 -15.41 -13.97 -13.20
CA THR A 173 -15.88 -12.59 -13.00
C THR A 173 -16.97 -12.48 -11.93
N ALA A 174 -17.91 -13.43 -11.87
CA ALA A 174 -18.99 -13.40 -10.89
C ALA A 174 -18.45 -13.63 -9.47
N PHE A 175 -17.56 -14.61 -9.31
CA PHE A 175 -16.88 -14.89 -8.05
C PHE A 175 -16.07 -13.69 -7.58
N MET A 176 -15.20 -13.12 -8.43
CA MET A 176 -14.36 -11.97 -8.08
C MET A 176 -15.17 -10.71 -7.78
N THR A 177 -16.29 -10.51 -8.46
CA THR A 177 -17.22 -9.41 -8.13
C THR A 177 -17.75 -9.57 -6.69
N ALA A 178 -18.14 -10.79 -6.29
CA ALA A 178 -18.57 -11.05 -4.92
C ALA A 178 -17.45 -10.87 -3.90
N VAL A 179 -16.22 -11.28 -4.22
CA VAL A 179 -15.03 -11.03 -3.36
C VAL A 179 -14.81 -9.55 -3.16
N VAL A 180 -14.77 -8.75 -4.23
CA VAL A 180 -14.56 -7.29 -4.15
C VAL A 180 -15.69 -6.63 -3.36
N ALA A 181 -16.94 -7.08 -3.53
CA ALA A 181 -18.09 -6.54 -2.78
C ALA A 181 -17.94 -6.72 -1.26
N ARG A 182 -17.32 -7.81 -0.79
CA ARG A 182 -17.03 -8.03 0.63
C ARG A 182 -16.01 -7.01 1.17
N PHE A 183 -14.96 -6.72 0.42
CA PHE A 183 -13.98 -5.69 0.78
C PHE A 183 -14.59 -4.29 0.73
N GLN A 184 -15.49 -4.01 -0.23
CA GLN A 184 -16.25 -2.75 -0.27
C GLN A 184 -17.15 -2.61 0.97
N ARG A 185 -17.76 -3.70 1.43
CA ARG A 185 -18.54 -3.72 2.67
C ARG A 185 -17.63 -3.42 3.87
N LEU A 186 -16.47 -4.09 3.99
CA LEU A 186 -15.51 -3.81 5.06
C LEU A 186 -15.10 -2.34 5.06
N ALA A 187 -14.72 -1.79 3.89
CA ALA A 187 -14.33 -0.38 3.77
C ALA A 187 -15.44 0.58 4.23
N ARG A 188 -16.67 0.35 3.77
CA ARG A 188 -17.84 1.18 4.13
C ARG A 188 -18.16 1.08 5.62
N ASP A 189 -18.22 -0.14 6.17
CA ASP A 189 -18.70 -0.37 7.53
C ASP A 189 -17.66 0.06 8.58
N THR A 190 -16.35 0.07 8.24
CA THR A 190 -15.26 0.59 9.09
C THR A 190 -14.89 2.05 8.81
N GLY A 191 -15.32 2.60 7.68
CA GLY A 191 -14.88 3.92 7.20
C GLY A 191 -13.42 3.95 6.72
N SER A 192 -12.74 2.81 6.62
CA SER A 192 -11.33 2.69 6.28
C SER A 192 -11.10 2.70 4.77
N ALA A 193 -9.92 3.13 4.31
CA ALA A 193 -9.45 2.74 3.00
C ALA A 193 -8.98 1.28 3.06
N VAL A 194 -9.43 0.45 2.13
CA VAL A 194 -8.97 -0.94 1.98
C VAL A 194 -8.09 -1.04 0.76
N LEU A 195 -6.87 -1.53 0.91
CA LEU A 195 -5.89 -1.68 -0.16
C LEU A 195 -5.59 -3.17 -0.41
N LEU A 196 -5.93 -3.64 -1.61
CA LEU A 196 -5.74 -5.01 -2.04
C LEU A 196 -4.46 -5.10 -2.88
N ALA A 197 -3.47 -5.81 -2.40
CA ALA A 197 -2.26 -6.07 -3.16
C ALA A 197 -2.49 -7.28 -4.08
N HIS A 198 -2.15 -7.14 -5.35
CA HIS A 198 -2.41 -8.19 -6.34
C HIS A 198 -1.26 -8.34 -7.33
N HIS A 199 -1.11 -9.53 -7.89
CA HIS A 199 -0.06 -9.80 -8.87
C HIS A 199 -0.46 -9.28 -10.25
N ALA A 200 0.51 -8.67 -10.95
CA ALA A 200 0.35 -8.31 -12.36
C ALA A 200 0.22 -9.58 -13.22
N ASN A 201 -0.54 -9.49 -14.32
CA ASN A 201 -0.61 -10.56 -15.30
C ASN A 201 0.71 -10.69 -16.10
N ARG A 202 0.99 -11.88 -16.64
CA ARG A 202 2.24 -12.12 -17.38
C ARG A 202 2.29 -11.33 -18.70
N SER A 203 1.15 -11.14 -19.36
CA SER A 203 1.09 -10.41 -20.63
C SER A 203 1.38 -8.92 -20.44
N SER A 204 0.87 -8.27 -19.39
CA SER A 204 1.18 -6.87 -19.13
C SER A 204 2.65 -6.65 -18.76
N ILE A 205 3.28 -7.63 -18.09
CA ILE A 205 4.72 -7.58 -17.79
C ILE A 205 5.54 -7.67 -19.09
N SER A 206 5.22 -8.65 -19.96
CA SER A 206 5.98 -8.91 -21.19
C SER A 206 5.78 -7.83 -22.26
N SER A 207 4.61 -7.20 -22.31
CA SER A 207 4.30 -6.13 -23.27
C SER A 207 4.71 -4.73 -22.81
N GLY A 208 5.26 -4.60 -21.60
CA GLY A 208 5.59 -3.28 -21.02
C GLY A 208 4.37 -2.42 -20.67
N THR A 209 3.17 -3.00 -20.63
CA THR A 209 1.91 -2.31 -20.28
C THR A 209 1.53 -2.44 -18.81
N GLY A 210 2.49 -2.79 -17.96
CA GLY A 210 2.29 -2.96 -16.51
C GLY A 210 1.77 -1.70 -15.78
N GLU A 211 1.86 -0.55 -16.43
CA GLU A 211 1.35 0.75 -15.94
C GLU A 211 -0.16 0.96 -16.19
N GLN A 212 -0.77 0.12 -17.04
CA GLN A 212 -2.17 0.29 -17.44
C GLN A 212 -3.16 -0.26 -16.41
N VAL A 213 -4.40 0.21 -16.49
CA VAL A 213 -5.52 -0.23 -15.63
C VAL A 213 -5.72 -1.75 -15.71
N GLY A 214 -5.57 -2.35 -16.88
CA GLY A 214 -5.72 -3.80 -17.11
C GLY A 214 -4.51 -4.67 -16.71
N ALA A 215 -3.54 -4.15 -15.96
CA ALA A 215 -2.32 -4.90 -15.61
C ALA A 215 -2.55 -6.03 -14.58
N SER A 216 -3.70 -6.09 -13.90
CA SER A 216 -4.02 -7.12 -12.92
C SER A 216 -4.16 -8.52 -13.55
N ARG A 217 -3.80 -9.55 -12.78
CA ARG A 217 -4.05 -10.94 -13.16
C ARG A 217 -5.54 -11.28 -12.99
N GLY A 218 -6.07 -12.21 -13.80
CA GLY A 218 -7.46 -12.67 -13.71
C GLY A 218 -8.43 -11.83 -14.54
N CYS A 219 -9.69 -11.78 -14.10
CA CYS A 219 -10.74 -11.02 -14.79
C CYS A 219 -10.69 -9.53 -14.48
N THR A 220 -11.45 -8.73 -15.22
CA THR A 220 -11.54 -7.26 -15.02
C THR A 220 -12.29 -6.87 -13.75
N ALA A 221 -12.98 -7.82 -13.08
CA ALA A 221 -13.83 -7.55 -11.92
C ALA A 221 -13.10 -6.81 -10.78
N LEU A 222 -11.83 -7.13 -10.53
CA LEU A 222 -11.04 -6.40 -9.54
C LEU A 222 -10.87 -4.94 -9.95
N THR A 223 -10.37 -4.73 -11.17
CA THR A 223 -10.13 -3.38 -11.72
C THR A 223 -11.41 -2.54 -11.79
N ASP A 224 -12.53 -3.15 -12.17
CA ASP A 224 -13.83 -2.48 -12.29
C ASP A 224 -14.42 -2.16 -10.92
N GLY A 225 -14.24 -3.06 -9.95
CA GLY A 225 -14.79 -2.95 -8.61
C GLY A 225 -14.06 -1.97 -7.69
N VAL A 226 -12.74 -1.74 -7.88
CA VAL A 226 -11.98 -0.77 -7.07
C VAL A 226 -12.19 0.66 -7.55
N ARG A 227 -12.00 1.62 -6.66
CA ARG A 227 -12.13 3.06 -6.96
C ARG A 227 -10.78 3.76 -7.14
N TRP A 228 -9.71 3.07 -6.84
CA TRP A 228 -8.33 3.52 -6.98
C TRP A 228 -7.44 2.34 -7.37
N GLN A 229 -6.47 2.57 -8.23
CA GLN A 229 -5.45 1.58 -8.58
C GLN A 229 -4.11 2.25 -8.79
N ALA A 230 -3.08 1.70 -8.16
CA ALA A 230 -1.70 1.99 -8.48
C ALA A 230 -0.98 0.74 -8.99
N ASN A 231 -0.05 0.93 -9.89
CA ASN A 231 0.77 -0.12 -10.47
C ASN A 231 2.24 0.13 -10.14
N LEU A 232 2.89 -0.85 -9.53
CA LEU A 232 4.34 -0.86 -9.33
C LEU A 232 4.97 -1.69 -10.45
N SER A 233 5.85 -1.09 -11.24
CA SER A 233 6.48 -1.71 -12.39
C SER A 233 7.98 -1.42 -12.46
N PRO A 234 8.78 -2.21 -13.20
CA PRO A 234 10.15 -1.86 -13.50
C PRO A 234 10.22 -0.54 -14.27
N VAL A 235 11.30 0.20 -14.09
CA VAL A 235 11.61 1.37 -14.94
C VAL A 235 12.02 0.86 -16.32
N SER A 236 11.41 1.43 -17.39
CA SER A 236 11.77 1.10 -18.77
C SER A 236 13.09 1.72 -19.18
N ASP A 237 13.77 1.13 -20.19
CA ASP A 237 15.03 1.69 -20.72
C ASP A 237 14.85 3.14 -21.22
N ALA A 238 13.70 3.46 -21.83
CA ALA A 238 13.39 4.81 -22.29
C ALA A 238 13.31 5.81 -21.12
N LEU A 239 12.54 5.48 -20.07
CA LEU A 239 12.41 6.32 -18.88
C LEU A 239 13.75 6.43 -18.13
N ALA A 240 14.51 5.35 -18.05
CA ALA A 240 15.84 5.36 -17.43
C ALA A 240 16.81 6.31 -18.14
N SER A 241 16.80 6.29 -19.48
CA SER A 241 17.62 7.21 -20.30
C SER A 241 17.22 8.66 -20.09
N GLU A 242 15.91 8.95 -20.05
CA GLU A 242 15.37 10.28 -19.77
C GLU A 242 15.81 10.80 -18.38
N LEU A 243 15.81 9.91 -17.40
CA LEU A 243 16.12 10.24 -16.01
C LEU A 243 17.62 10.14 -15.66
N GLY A 244 18.47 9.73 -16.60
CA GLY A 244 19.91 9.55 -16.39
C GLY A 244 20.24 8.38 -15.45
N ILE A 245 19.39 7.34 -15.40
CA ILE A 245 19.62 6.12 -14.61
C ILE A 245 20.47 5.16 -15.46
N GLU A 246 21.61 4.74 -14.92
CA GLU A 246 22.48 3.79 -15.59
C GLU A 246 21.83 2.40 -15.72
N ARG A 247 22.00 1.76 -16.87
CA ARG A 247 21.43 0.43 -17.14
C ARG A 247 21.82 -0.64 -16.11
N ALA A 248 23.02 -0.54 -15.55
CA ALA A 248 23.50 -1.44 -14.52
C ALA A 248 22.72 -1.36 -13.20
N ASP A 249 22.09 -0.20 -12.94
CA ASP A 249 21.36 0.08 -11.70
C ASP A 249 19.83 -0.06 -11.86
N LEU A 250 19.32 -0.32 -13.06
CA LEU A 250 17.87 -0.39 -13.38
C LEU A 250 17.07 -1.28 -12.42
N ARG A 251 17.63 -2.40 -12.00
CA ARG A 251 16.97 -3.32 -11.06
C ARG A 251 16.66 -2.72 -9.68
N ASP A 252 17.37 -1.65 -9.33
CA ASP A 252 17.20 -0.94 -8.06
C ASP A 252 16.13 0.16 -8.14
N TYR A 253 15.55 0.37 -9.31
CA TYR A 253 14.53 1.37 -9.52
C TYR A 253 13.19 0.75 -9.91
N VAL A 254 12.12 1.32 -9.39
CA VAL A 254 10.75 0.97 -9.71
C VAL A 254 9.93 2.22 -9.97
N ARG A 255 8.95 2.08 -10.83
CA ARG A 255 8.00 3.12 -11.18
C ARG A 255 6.67 2.82 -10.50
N LEU A 256 6.05 3.82 -9.89
CA LEU A 256 4.72 3.74 -9.29
C LEU A 256 3.79 4.72 -10.02
N ASP A 257 2.75 4.18 -10.63
CA ASP A 257 1.76 4.91 -11.41
C ASP A 257 0.38 4.78 -10.80
N CYS A 258 -0.34 5.88 -10.64
CA CYS A 258 -1.77 5.84 -10.33
C CYS A 258 -2.56 5.71 -11.64
N SER A 259 -2.96 4.49 -11.97
CA SER A 259 -3.68 4.19 -13.22
C SER A 259 -5.19 4.42 -13.13
N LYS A 260 -5.76 4.52 -11.92
CA LYS A 260 -7.18 4.78 -11.68
C LYS A 260 -7.39 5.59 -10.40
N ALA A 261 -8.17 6.66 -10.48
CA ALA A 261 -8.64 7.41 -9.31
C ALA A 261 -10.02 8.02 -9.62
N ASN A 262 -11.09 7.44 -9.05
CA ASN A 262 -12.45 7.87 -9.37
C ASN A 262 -12.85 9.18 -8.66
N TYR A 263 -12.18 9.53 -7.57
CA TYR A 263 -12.57 10.66 -6.71
C TYR A 263 -11.53 11.78 -6.68
N ALA A 264 -10.48 11.66 -7.49
CA ALA A 264 -9.45 12.67 -7.65
C ALA A 264 -8.80 12.54 -9.04
N ARG A 265 -8.02 13.54 -9.41
CA ARG A 265 -7.11 13.40 -10.56
C ARG A 265 -6.04 12.36 -10.18
N PRO A 266 -5.71 11.41 -11.05
CA PRO A 266 -4.59 10.50 -10.82
C PRO A 266 -3.31 11.27 -10.46
N SER A 267 -2.60 10.80 -9.44
CA SER A 267 -1.31 11.39 -9.05
C SER A 267 -0.27 11.22 -10.17
N ALA A 268 0.72 12.10 -10.16
CA ALA A 268 1.85 11.96 -11.08
C ALA A 268 2.59 10.64 -10.82
N THR A 269 3.17 10.08 -11.88
CA THR A 269 4.10 8.97 -11.79
C THR A 269 5.29 9.34 -10.90
N VAL A 270 5.68 8.44 -10.01
CA VAL A 270 6.89 8.58 -9.20
C VAL A 270 7.86 7.44 -9.46
N VAL A 271 9.14 7.76 -9.44
CA VAL A 271 10.21 6.75 -9.50
C VAL A 271 10.77 6.58 -8.09
N LEU A 272 10.89 5.35 -7.68
CA LEU A 272 11.41 4.95 -6.37
C LEU A 272 12.71 4.19 -6.55
N ARG A 273 13.69 4.48 -5.70
CA ARG A 273 14.93 3.71 -5.61
C ARG A 273 14.82 2.73 -4.45
N LYS A 274 15.14 1.47 -4.71
CA LYS A 274 15.23 0.42 -3.69
C LYS A 274 16.65 0.36 -3.13
N ALA A 275 16.77 0.33 -1.83
CA ALA A 275 18.04 0.03 -1.17
C ALA A 275 18.44 -1.43 -1.46
N PRO A 276 19.67 -1.72 -1.90
CA PRO A 276 20.08 -3.07 -2.35
C PRO A 276 19.93 -4.16 -1.29
N GLU A 277 20.16 -3.85 -0.01
CA GLU A 277 20.16 -4.83 1.08
C GLU A 277 18.78 -4.99 1.73
N SER A 278 18.06 -3.89 1.96
CA SER A 278 16.78 -3.88 2.67
C SER A 278 15.56 -3.92 1.74
N GLY A 279 15.73 -3.49 0.48
CA GLY A 279 14.62 -3.28 -0.44
C GLY A 279 13.73 -2.09 -0.09
N LEU A 280 14.08 -1.29 0.95
CA LEU A 280 13.36 -0.08 1.30
C LEU A 280 13.37 0.91 0.15
N MET A 281 12.24 1.55 -0.07
CA MET A 281 12.04 2.47 -1.16
C MET A 281 12.18 3.92 -0.69
N THR A 282 12.81 4.74 -1.51
CA THR A 282 12.89 6.18 -1.35
C THR A 282 12.48 6.86 -2.65
N LEU A 283 11.86 8.03 -2.53
CA LEU A 283 11.56 8.85 -3.70
C LEU A 283 12.87 9.20 -4.41
N TRP A 284 12.93 8.95 -5.69
CA TRP A 284 14.07 9.35 -6.51
C TRP A 284 13.75 10.63 -7.29
N ALA A 285 14.69 11.56 -7.30
CA ALA A 285 14.61 12.80 -8.08
C ALA A 285 15.85 12.95 -8.97
N PRO A 286 15.72 13.47 -10.21
CA PRO A 286 16.84 13.73 -11.11
C PRO A 286 17.91 14.60 -10.42
N GLY A 287 19.19 14.25 -10.59
CA GLY A 287 20.32 14.97 -9.99
C GLY A 287 20.80 14.43 -8.64
N GLN A 288 20.12 13.45 -8.05
CA GLN A 288 20.69 12.71 -6.91
C GLN A 288 21.63 11.61 -7.45
N SER A 289 22.93 11.93 -7.49
CA SER A 289 23.96 10.94 -7.83
C SER A 289 23.90 9.74 -6.88
N SER A 290 24.07 8.54 -7.43
CA SER A 290 24.22 7.30 -6.65
C SER A 290 25.45 7.41 -5.72
N ASN A 291 25.26 7.77 -4.45
CA ASN A 291 26.32 7.72 -3.46
C ASN A 291 26.69 6.24 -3.17
N ARG A 292 27.42 5.62 -4.10
CA ARG A 292 28.04 4.29 -3.90
C ARG A 292 29.19 4.30 -2.87
N ALA A 293 29.52 5.48 -2.30
CA ALA A 293 30.76 5.67 -1.53
C ALA A 293 30.64 5.49 0.00
N ALA A 294 29.49 5.12 0.57
CA ALA A 294 29.31 5.18 2.03
C ALA A 294 29.26 3.83 2.78
N THR A 295 29.39 2.66 2.15
CA THR A 295 29.26 1.36 2.86
C THR A 295 30.37 0.35 2.63
N ALA A 296 31.59 0.81 2.33
CA ALA A 296 32.79 -0.03 2.47
C ALA A 296 33.40 0.13 3.86
N LYS A 297 32.66 -0.10 4.94
CA LYS A 297 33.24 -0.35 6.26
C LYS A 297 33.76 -1.79 6.29
N LYS A 298 35.09 -1.92 6.22
CA LYS A 298 35.85 -3.16 6.40
C LYS A 298 35.33 -3.97 7.58
N ARG A 299 34.90 -5.21 7.31
CA ARG A 299 34.79 -6.23 8.35
C ARG A 299 36.16 -6.44 8.98
N PRO A 300 36.32 -6.41 10.31
CA PRO A 300 37.55 -6.85 10.93
C PRO A 300 37.70 -8.35 10.68
N VAL A 301 38.86 -8.74 10.12
CA VAL A 301 39.30 -10.12 10.00
C VAL A 301 39.53 -10.60 11.43
N ALA A 302 38.75 -11.61 11.86
CA ALA A 302 39.04 -12.33 13.08
C ALA A 302 40.28 -13.17 12.81
N THR A 303 41.37 -12.79 13.42
CA THR A 303 42.58 -13.63 13.57
C THR A 303 42.33 -14.61 14.72
N GLN A 304 42.69 -15.85 14.47
CA GLN A 304 42.62 -17.09 15.26
C GLN A 304 42.92 -16.91 16.73
#